data_03579ac17a5de609c5002ee0cbb2ae24
#
_entry.id   03579ac17a5de609c5002ee0cbb2ae24
#
_cell.length_a   1.000
_cell.length_b   1.000
_cell.length_c   1.000
_cell.angle_alpha   90.00
_cell.angle_beta   90.00
_cell.angle_gamma   90.00
#
_symmetry.space_group_name_H-M   'P 1'
#
loop_
_entity.id
_entity.type
_entity.pdbx_description
1 polymer ?
#
loop_
_entity_poly.entity_id
_entity_poly.type
_entity_poly.pdbx_seq_one_letter_code
_entity_poly.pdbx_strand_id
1 'polypeptide(L)'
;LSFENHSSRSGKQIRLTGLPLRIFVSVQTGRRYLCLYSTHRNRFNSLRLDCIFKPELLEICPQYDLYREKLQRNLPLCWGVSFGGKERSEILQMKLHISQEEYYVLNRIRREGRGGKIQQIDGDTWLYTGTFFDTNEMLPWIKSFTGRILELQCSNQTVCDRVRADLEAMYQLYGKEDTNESEDKV
;
A
#
# COMPACT_ATOMS: atom_id res chain seq x y z
N LEU A 1 26.70 -4.45 -3.02
CA LEU A 1 26.72 -3.48 -1.91
C LEU A 1 26.54 -4.22 -0.60
N SER A 2 27.36 -3.91 0.40
CA SER A 2 27.21 -4.35 1.79
C SER A 2 27.07 -3.12 2.69
N PHE A 3 26.30 -3.20 3.77
CA PHE A 3 26.08 -2.08 4.71
C PHE A 3 25.46 -2.56 6.02
N GLU A 4 25.54 -1.71 7.04
CA GLU A 4 24.84 -1.89 8.30
C GLU A 4 23.43 -1.26 8.17
N ASN A 5 22.41 -2.00 8.51
CA ASN A 5 21.03 -1.50 8.57
C ASN A 5 20.55 -1.42 10.02
N HIS A 6 20.20 -0.22 10.44
CA HIS A 6 19.66 0.04 11.77
C HIS A 6 18.13 0.13 11.68
N SER A 7 17.45 -0.95 12.01
CA SER A 7 15.98 -1.01 11.93
C SER A 7 15.33 -0.06 12.93
N SER A 8 14.69 0.99 12.45
CA SER A 8 13.92 1.91 13.31
C SER A 8 12.71 1.25 13.99
N ARG A 9 12.22 0.11 13.46
CA ARG A 9 11.08 -0.62 14.02
C ARG A 9 11.46 -1.57 15.15
N SER A 10 12.61 -2.24 15.03
CA SER A 10 13.04 -3.28 15.98
C SER A 10 14.26 -2.90 16.80
N GLY A 11 14.90 -1.76 16.54
CA GLY A 11 16.17 -1.34 17.13
C GLY A 11 17.36 -2.22 16.75
N LYS A 12 17.15 -3.27 15.94
CA LYS A 12 18.20 -4.22 15.58
C LYS A 12 19.14 -3.64 14.54
N GLN A 13 20.43 -3.90 14.72
CA GLN A 13 21.48 -3.61 13.74
C GLN A 13 21.87 -4.93 13.08
N ILE A 14 21.83 -4.96 11.75
CA ILE A 14 22.18 -6.13 10.95
C ILE A 14 23.00 -5.72 9.74
N ARG A 15 23.99 -6.51 9.38
CA ARG A 15 24.72 -6.34 8.12
C ARG A 15 23.94 -7.00 7.00
N LEU A 16 23.67 -6.25 5.94
CA LEU A 16 22.95 -6.71 4.76
C LEU A 16 23.84 -6.59 3.53
N THR A 17 23.66 -7.54 2.62
CA THR A 17 24.33 -7.56 1.32
C THR A 17 23.30 -7.80 0.23
N GLY A 18 23.44 -7.13 -0.89
CA GLY A 18 22.55 -7.29 -2.05
C GLY A 18 22.85 -6.32 -3.18
N LEU A 19 22.05 -6.40 -4.22
CA LEU A 19 22.15 -5.55 -5.40
C LEU A 19 21.25 -4.32 -5.23
N PRO A 20 21.81 -3.10 -5.20
CA PRO A 20 21.03 -1.88 -5.16
C PRO A 20 20.42 -1.65 -6.55
N LEU A 21 19.09 -1.67 -6.67
CA LEU A 21 18.42 -1.58 -7.97
C LEU A 21 17.80 -0.20 -8.22
N ARG A 22 17.13 0.37 -7.24
CA ARG A 22 16.42 1.65 -7.38
C ARG A 22 16.19 2.32 -6.02
N ILE A 23 16.10 3.64 -6.03
CA ILE A 23 15.59 4.42 -4.91
C ILE A 23 14.14 4.80 -5.20
N PHE A 24 13.25 4.53 -4.24
CA PHE A 24 11.87 4.94 -4.24
C PHE A 24 11.64 6.08 -3.25
N VAL A 25 10.69 6.94 -3.56
CA VAL A 25 10.14 7.90 -2.61
C VAL A 25 8.72 7.46 -2.27
N SER A 26 8.45 7.22 -1.00
CA SER A 26 7.09 6.92 -0.54
C SER A 26 6.22 8.17 -0.70
N VAL A 27 5.14 8.06 -1.47
CA VAL A 27 4.19 9.15 -1.67
C VAL A 27 3.48 9.54 -0.37
N GLN A 28 3.30 8.55 0.54
CA GLN A 28 2.60 8.76 1.81
C GLN A 28 3.45 9.50 2.85
N THR A 29 4.75 9.24 2.86
CA THR A 29 5.64 9.72 3.96
C THR A 29 6.77 10.64 3.49
N GLY A 30 6.98 10.78 2.19
CA GLY A 30 8.13 11.48 1.61
C GLY A 30 9.49 10.78 1.84
N ARG A 31 9.50 9.65 2.54
CA ARG A 31 10.74 8.93 2.88
C ARG A 31 11.32 8.21 1.68
N ARG A 32 12.64 8.15 1.64
CA ARG A 32 13.39 7.47 0.59
C ARG A 32 13.74 6.05 1.00
N TYR A 33 13.57 5.11 0.07
CA TYR A 33 13.82 3.69 0.27
C TYR A 33 14.72 3.15 -0.83
N LEU A 34 15.74 2.40 -0.44
CA LEU A 34 16.54 1.60 -1.36
C LEU A 34 15.84 0.28 -1.63
N CYS A 35 15.52 0.01 -2.90
CA CYS A 35 15.16 -1.31 -3.36
C CYS A 35 16.45 -2.12 -3.54
N LEU A 36 16.65 -3.08 -2.65
CA LEU A 36 17.78 -4.00 -2.64
C LEU A 36 17.30 -5.40 -3.01
N TYR A 37 17.92 -6.04 -4.00
CA TYR A 37 17.67 -7.44 -4.28
C TYR A 37 18.65 -8.33 -3.55
N SER A 38 18.15 -9.23 -2.70
CA SER A 38 18.96 -10.25 -2.02
C SER A 38 19.00 -11.50 -2.88
N THR A 39 20.13 -11.78 -3.51
CA THR A 39 20.34 -12.97 -4.33
C THR A 39 20.23 -14.26 -3.51
N HIS A 40 20.75 -14.25 -2.27
CA HIS A 40 20.69 -15.39 -1.36
C HIS A 40 19.24 -15.74 -0.96
N ARG A 41 18.39 -14.72 -0.75
CA ARG A 41 16.99 -14.91 -0.34
C ARG A 41 16.01 -14.85 -1.51
N ASN A 42 16.51 -14.61 -2.72
CA ASN A 42 15.73 -14.45 -3.95
C ASN A 42 14.53 -13.51 -3.81
N ARG A 43 14.73 -12.33 -3.17
CA ARG A 43 13.65 -11.39 -2.91
C ARG A 43 14.11 -9.93 -2.92
N PHE A 44 13.15 -9.02 -3.19
CA PHE A 44 13.33 -7.59 -2.99
C PHE A 44 13.19 -7.22 -1.51
N ASN A 45 13.96 -6.25 -1.07
CA ASN A 45 13.84 -5.62 0.24
C ASN A 45 13.79 -4.12 0.02
N SER A 46 12.86 -3.45 0.69
CA SER A 46 12.78 -1.99 0.72
C SER A 46 13.32 -1.48 2.05
N LEU A 47 14.41 -0.76 2.01
CA LEU A 47 15.17 -0.31 3.17
C LEU A 47 15.22 1.21 3.19
N ARG A 48 14.87 1.82 4.31
CA ARG A 48 14.96 3.27 4.47
C ARG A 48 16.40 3.74 4.31
N LEU A 49 16.65 4.76 3.50
CA LEU A 49 18.01 5.28 3.27
C LEU A 49 18.64 5.85 4.55
N ASP A 50 17.85 6.48 5.41
CA ASP A 50 18.31 7.03 6.70
C ASP A 50 18.64 5.94 7.75
N CYS A 51 18.39 4.68 7.44
CA CYS A 51 18.74 3.52 8.26
C CYS A 51 19.95 2.74 7.71
N ILE A 52 20.61 3.23 6.67
CA ILE A 52 21.74 2.59 6.00
C ILE A 52 23.02 3.30 6.42
N PHE A 53 23.97 2.55 7.00
CA PHE A 53 25.24 3.06 7.48
C PHE A 53 26.40 2.26 6.91
N LYS A 54 27.56 2.90 6.78
CA LYS A 54 28.81 2.30 6.31
C LYS A 54 28.62 1.47 5.02
N PRO A 55 28.16 2.08 3.93
CA PRO A 55 28.02 1.36 2.67
C PRO A 55 29.41 1.03 2.08
N GLU A 56 29.57 -0.20 1.64
CA GLU A 56 30.80 -0.71 1.01
C GLU A 56 30.44 -1.28 -0.36
N LEU A 57 31.16 -0.87 -1.40
CA LEU A 57 31.05 -1.47 -2.73
C LEU A 57 31.75 -2.82 -2.72
N LEU A 58 31.07 -3.81 -3.25
CA LEU A 58 31.60 -5.14 -3.49
C LEU A 58 31.86 -5.33 -5.00
N GLU A 59 32.01 -6.58 -5.40
CA GLU A 59 32.21 -6.94 -6.80
C GLU A 59 31.05 -6.52 -7.70
N ILE A 60 31.36 -6.28 -8.98
CA ILE A 60 30.36 -5.99 -10.01
C ILE A 60 29.56 -7.26 -10.28
N CYS A 61 28.25 -7.18 -10.29
CA CYS A 61 27.37 -8.28 -10.65
C CYS A 61 27.21 -8.35 -12.18
N PRO A 62 27.71 -9.39 -12.84
CA PRO A 62 27.58 -9.50 -14.31
C PRO A 62 26.12 -9.59 -14.78
N GLN A 63 25.24 -10.07 -13.93
CA GLN A 63 23.82 -10.29 -14.24
C GLN A 63 22.92 -9.15 -13.73
N TYR A 64 23.48 -7.95 -13.49
CA TYR A 64 22.73 -6.82 -12.91
C TYR A 64 21.46 -6.47 -13.71
N ASP A 65 21.54 -6.48 -15.03
CA ASP A 65 20.40 -6.13 -15.89
C ASP A 65 19.24 -7.13 -15.77
N LEU A 66 19.48 -8.41 -15.56
CA LEU A 66 18.41 -9.39 -15.28
C LEU A 66 17.60 -9.02 -14.03
N TYR A 67 18.27 -8.54 -12.98
CA TYR A 67 17.60 -8.14 -11.75
C TYR A 67 16.85 -6.82 -11.92
N ARG A 68 17.36 -5.90 -12.76
CA ARG A 68 16.63 -4.68 -13.14
C ARG A 68 15.35 -5.02 -13.91
N GLU A 69 15.42 -5.92 -14.87
CA GLU A 69 14.25 -6.40 -15.61
C GLU A 69 13.25 -7.10 -14.69
N LYS A 70 13.74 -7.94 -13.75
CA LYS A 70 12.89 -8.56 -12.73
C LYS A 70 12.18 -7.50 -11.90
N LEU A 71 12.85 -6.43 -11.50
CA LEU A 71 12.23 -5.30 -10.81
C LEU A 71 11.15 -4.66 -11.67
N GLN A 72 11.43 -4.34 -12.94
CA GLN A 72 10.46 -3.72 -13.85
C GLN A 72 9.17 -4.53 -13.98
N ARG A 73 9.28 -5.86 -14.09
CA ARG A 73 8.12 -6.77 -14.17
C ARG A 73 7.29 -6.78 -12.89
N ASN A 74 7.90 -6.53 -11.74
CA ASN A 74 7.22 -6.55 -10.44
C ASN A 74 6.69 -5.16 -10.01
N LEU A 75 7.14 -4.07 -10.62
CA LEU A 75 6.69 -2.71 -10.28
C LEU A 75 5.17 -2.49 -10.38
N PRO A 76 4.44 -3.03 -11.37
CA PRO A 76 3.00 -2.86 -11.44
C PRO A 76 2.24 -3.41 -10.24
N LEU A 77 2.81 -4.41 -9.54
CA LEU A 77 2.21 -5.02 -8.34
C LEU A 77 2.62 -4.30 -7.04
N CYS A 78 3.56 -3.35 -7.12
CA CYS A 78 4.02 -2.59 -5.97
C CYS A 78 3.19 -1.30 -5.84
N TRP A 79 2.32 -1.23 -4.85
CA TRP A 79 1.52 -0.01 -4.63
C TRP A 79 2.37 1.16 -4.13
N GLY A 80 3.14 0.95 -3.08
CA GLY A 80 4.01 1.94 -2.47
C GLY A 80 5.49 1.63 -2.70
N VAL A 81 6.13 1.13 -1.66
CA VAL A 81 7.56 0.76 -1.66
C VAL A 81 7.79 -0.70 -1.26
N SER A 82 6.75 -1.41 -0.80
CA SER A 82 6.83 -2.80 -0.35
C SER A 82 6.63 -3.79 -1.50
N PHE A 83 7.50 -4.77 -1.59
CA PHE A 83 7.38 -5.89 -2.53
C PHE A 83 6.83 -7.15 -1.86
N GLY A 84 6.22 -7.00 -0.67
CA GLY A 84 5.66 -8.11 0.09
C GLY A 84 6.71 -9.12 0.58
N GLY A 85 6.24 -10.13 1.31
CA GLY A 85 7.06 -11.26 1.72
C GLY A 85 6.71 -12.50 0.89
N LYS A 86 7.72 -13.20 0.37
CA LYS A 86 7.57 -14.49 -0.34
C LYS A 86 6.59 -14.47 -1.53
N GLU A 87 6.70 -13.47 -2.41
CA GLU A 87 6.04 -13.46 -3.75
C GLU A 87 4.52 -13.70 -3.74
N ARG A 88 3.83 -13.47 -2.63
CA ARG A 88 2.37 -13.57 -2.57
C ARG A 88 1.78 -12.20 -2.87
N SER A 89 1.13 -12.11 -4.01
CA SER A 89 0.27 -10.99 -4.31
C SER A 89 -1.06 -11.13 -3.59
N GLU A 90 -1.60 -10.00 -3.17
CA GLU A 90 -2.89 -9.88 -2.51
C GLU A 90 -3.89 -9.27 -3.49
N ILE A 91 -5.13 -9.75 -3.48
CA ILE A 91 -6.21 -9.25 -4.32
C ILE A 91 -7.08 -8.32 -3.48
N LEU A 92 -7.33 -7.11 -4.02
CA LEU A 92 -8.26 -6.14 -3.45
C LEU A 92 -9.42 -5.95 -4.41
N GLN A 93 -10.64 -6.00 -3.87
CA GLN A 93 -11.89 -5.63 -4.54
C GLN A 93 -12.62 -4.60 -3.69
N MET A 94 -13.03 -3.51 -4.32
CA MET A 94 -13.75 -2.43 -3.66
C MET A 94 -14.96 -2.05 -4.52
N LYS A 95 -16.17 -2.33 -4.01
CA LYS A 95 -17.43 -1.94 -4.62
C LYS A 95 -17.81 -0.56 -4.10
N LEU A 96 -18.07 0.35 -5.00
CA LEU A 96 -18.26 1.76 -4.72
C LEU A 96 -19.60 2.25 -5.28
N HIS A 97 -20.27 3.12 -4.53
CA HIS A 97 -21.33 3.96 -5.05
C HIS A 97 -20.74 5.29 -5.50
N ILE A 98 -20.87 5.61 -6.79
CA ILE A 98 -20.35 6.85 -7.38
C ILE A 98 -21.42 7.36 -8.35
N SER A 99 -22.11 8.44 -7.97
CA SER A 99 -23.16 9.06 -8.78
C SER A 99 -22.59 9.69 -10.05
N GLN A 100 -23.46 9.97 -11.03
CA GLN A 100 -23.06 10.60 -12.28
C GLN A 100 -22.41 11.98 -12.08
N GLU A 101 -22.83 12.71 -11.06
CA GLU A 101 -22.26 14.03 -10.70
C GLU A 101 -20.84 13.92 -10.13
N GLU A 102 -20.46 12.75 -9.60
CA GLU A 102 -19.16 12.47 -8.99
C GLU A 102 -18.13 11.90 -9.97
N TYR A 103 -18.22 12.22 -11.25
CA TYR A 103 -17.28 11.74 -12.27
C TYR A 103 -15.81 12.01 -11.92
N TYR A 104 -15.54 13.04 -11.14
CA TYR A 104 -14.20 13.36 -10.64
C TYR A 104 -13.63 12.24 -9.75
N VAL A 105 -14.48 11.49 -9.02
CA VAL A 105 -14.05 10.33 -8.20
C VAL A 105 -13.57 9.22 -9.09
N LEU A 106 -14.28 8.91 -10.20
CA LEU A 106 -13.85 7.91 -11.18
C LEU A 106 -12.50 8.28 -11.80
N ASN A 107 -12.34 9.54 -12.18
CA ASN A 107 -11.08 10.03 -12.74
C ASN A 107 -9.94 9.94 -11.73
N ARG A 108 -10.21 10.20 -10.45
CA ARG A 108 -9.26 10.00 -9.38
C ARG A 108 -8.85 8.54 -9.24
N ILE A 109 -9.81 7.61 -9.23
CA ILE A 109 -9.52 6.17 -9.13
C ILE A 109 -8.72 5.69 -10.35
N ARG A 110 -9.07 6.13 -11.57
CA ARG A 110 -8.33 5.78 -12.79
C ARG A 110 -6.89 6.27 -12.75
N ARG A 111 -6.65 7.47 -12.24
CA ARG A 111 -5.31 8.09 -12.14
C ARG A 111 -4.49 7.47 -11.02
N GLU A 112 -5.09 7.22 -9.85
CA GLU A 112 -4.40 6.81 -8.62
C GLU A 112 -4.38 5.29 -8.42
N GLY A 113 -5.34 4.56 -9.01
CA GLY A 113 -5.54 3.11 -8.82
C GLY A 113 -4.48 2.22 -9.45
N ARG A 114 -3.44 2.80 -10.03
CA ARG A 114 -2.24 2.14 -10.59
C ARG A 114 -2.58 0.91 -11.43
N GLY A 115 -2.12 -0.28 -11.05
CA GLY A 115 -2.36 -1.54 -11.76
C GLY A 115 -3.77 -2.14 -11.63
N GLY A 116 -4.66 -1.49 -10.86
CA GLY A 116 -6.06 -1.94 -10.73
C GLY A 116 -6.93 -1.48 -11.89
N LYS A 117 -8.12 -2.09 -11.98
CA LYS A 117 -9.14 -1.77 -12.98
C LYS A 117 -10.41 -1.34 -12.28
N ILE A 118 -11.10 -0.34 -12.84
CA ILE A 118 -12.43 0.05 -12.40
C ILE A 118 -13.43 -0.16 -13.55
N GLN A 119 -14.55 -0.80 -13.25
CA GLN A 119 -15.62 -1.07 -14.19
C GLN A 119 -16.97 -0.78 -13.54
N GLN A 120 -17.92 -0.29 -14.33
CA GLN A 120 -19.30 -0.14 -13.90
C GLN A 120 -19.97 -1.51 -13.86
N ILE A 121 -20.71 -1.78 -12.78
CA ILE A 121 -21.49 -3.01 -12.63
C ILE A 121 -22.95 -2.73 -12.97
N ASP A 122 -23.53 -1.71 -12.34
CA ASP A 122 -24.92 -1.35 -12.45
C ASP A 122 -25.13 0.09 -11.97
N GLY A 123 -25.89 0.90 -12.76
CA GLY A 123 -26.23 2.30 -12.39
C GLY A 123 -25.02 3.09 -11.87
N ASP A 124 -25.09 3.50 -10.60
CA ASP A 124 -24.03 4.24 -9.90
C ASP A 124 -23.05 3.31 -9.14
N THR A 125 -23.11 1.99 -9.41
CA THR A 125 -22.27 1.00 -8.75
C THR A 125 -21.05 0.65 -9.60
N TRP A 126 -19.87 0.78 -8.99
CA TRP A 126 -18.58 0.55 -9.62
C TRP A 126 -17.75 -0.46 -8.83
N LEU A 127 -17.00 -1.30 -9.54
CA LEU A 127 -16.07 -2.26 -8.95
C LEU A 127 -14.63 -1.90 -9.34
N TYR A 128 -13.82 -1.60 -8.34
CA TYR A 128 -12.38 -1.55 -8.48
C TYR A 128 -11.78 -2.89 -8.06
N THR A 129 -10.90 -3.45 -8.90
CA THR A 129 -10.17 -4.70 -8.62
C THR A 129 -8.71 -4.53 -8.95
N GLY A 130 -7.83 -4.95 -8.06
CA GLY A 130 -6.39 -4.90 -8.28
C GLY A 130 -5.64 -6.01 -7.54
N THR A 131 -4.44 -6.31 -8.00
CA THR A 131 -3.54 -7.30 -7.41
C THR A 131 -2.25 -6.59 -7.02
N PHE A 132 -1.81 -6.72 -5.76
CA PHE A 132 -0.68 -5.99 -5.19
C PHE A 132 0.14 -6.86 -4.24
N PHE A 133 1.39 -6.52 -3.99
CA PHE A 133 2.24 -7.24 -3.03
C PHE A 133 1.90 -6.97 -1.57
N ASP A 134 1.46 -5.76 -1.24
CA ASP A 134 1.17 -5.34 0.13
C ASP A 134 0.01 -4.33 0.12
N THR A 135 -1.20 -4.85 0.32
CA THR A 135 -2.41 -4.03 0.33
C THR A 135 -2.53 -3.16 1.58
N ASN A 136 -1.73 -3.38 2.63
CA ASN A 136 -1.68 -2.46 3.78
C ASN A 136 -1.21 -1.06 3.37
N GLU A 137 -0.34 -0.95 2.36
CA GLU A 137 0.08 0.34 1.83
C GLU A 137 -1.06 1.12 1.16
N MET A 138 -2.17 0.43 0.80
CA MET A 138 -3.34 1.04 0.18
C MET A 138 -4.33 1.63 1.19
N LEU A 139 -4.21 1.30 2.49
CA LEU A 139 -5.17 1.71 3.51
C LEU A 139 -5.51 3.21 3.49
N PRO A 140 -4.56 4.15 3.42
CA PRO A 140 -4.90 5.58 3.36
C PRO A 140 -5.70 5.95 2.11
N TRP A 141 -5.40 5.32 0.97
CA TRP A 141 -6.12 5.53 -0.27
C TRP A 141 -7.54 4.93 -0.21
N ILE A 142 -7.69 3.70 0.27
CA ILE A 142 -9.00 3.05 0.48
C ILE A 142 -9.87 3.92 1.39
N LYS A 143 -9.35 4.35 2.53
CA LYS A 143 -10.07 5.17 3.50
C LYS A 143 -10.52 6.53 2.95
N SER A 144 -9.85 7.05 1.93
CA SER A 144 -10.28 8.29 1.28
C SER A 144 -11.59 8.17 0.49
N PHE A 145 -12.13 6.95 0.34
CA PHE A 145 -13.42 6.65 -0.29
C PHE A 145 -14.48 6.14 0.71
N THR A 146 -14.25 6.27 2.02
CA THR A 146 -15.06 5.66 3.08
C THR A 146 -16.56 5.83 2.88
N GLY A 147 -17.06 7.04 2.63
CA GLY A 147 -18.50 7.30 2.44
C GLY A 147 -19.10 6.70 1.15
N ARG A 148 -18.29 6.06 0.30
CA ARG A 148 -18.69 5.48 -0.99
C ARG A 148 -18.52 3.98 -1.06
N ILE A 149 -17.81 3.38 -0.11
CA ILE A 149 -17.53 1.93 -0.12
C ILE A 149 -18.77 1.18 0.32
N LEU A 150 -19.37 0.43 -0.61
CA LEU A 150 -20.48 -0.48 -0.34
C LEU A 150 -19.97 -1.83 0.18
N GLU A 151 -18.85 -2.31 -0.37
CA GLU A 151 -18.25 -3.58 -0.01
C GLU A 151 -16.75 -3.51 -0.22
N LEU A 152 -16.00 -4.08 0.72
CA LEU A 152 -14.54 -4.22 0.66
C LEU A 152 -14.15 -5.66 0.90
N GLN A 153 -13.48 -6.26 -0.07
CA GLN A 153 -12.91 -7.60 0.01
C GLN A 153 -11.41 -7.52 -0.26
N CYS A 154 -10.64 -8.22 0.55
CA CYS A 154 -9.19 -8.33 0.37
C CYS A 154 -8.72 -9.72 0.81
N SER A 155 -7.84 -10.34 0.02
CA SER A 155 -7.21 -11.61 0.43
C SER A 155 -6.35 -11.45 1.69
N ASN A 156 -5.88 -10.23 1.98
CA ASN A 156 -5.32 -9.85 3.27
C ASN A 156 -6.43 -9.29 4.18
N GLN A 157 -7.03 -10.18 4.98
CA GLN A 157 -8.15 -9.85 5.86
C GLN A 157 -7.84 -8.68 6.80
N THR A 158 -6.59 -8.51 7.22
CA THR A 158 -6.17 -7.41 8.10
C THR A 158 -6.54 -6.02 7.54
N VAL A 159 -6.57 -5.87 6.21
CA VAL A 159 -6.95 -4.60 5.56
C VAL A 159 -8.44 -4.32 5.79
N CYS A 160 -9.30 -5.30 5.57
CA CYS A 160 -10.74 -5.19 5.81
C CYS A 160 -11.03 -4.91 7.28
N ASP A 161 -10.38 -5.63 8.19
CA ASP A 161 -10.56 -5.48 9.64
C ASP A 161 -10.16 -4.08 10.12
N ARG A 162 -9.06 -3.53 9.61
CA ARG A 162 -8.62 -2.17 9.94
C ARG A 162 -9.57 -1.10 9.42
N VAL A 163 -10.09 -1.24 8.20
CA VAL A 163 -11.08 -0.29 7.66
C VAL A 163 -12.34 -0.33 8.51
N ARG A 164 -12.83 -1.53 8.85
CA ARG A 164 -14.03 -1.70 9.70
C ARG A 164 -13.82 -1.12 11.09
N ALA A 165 -12.69 -1.41 11.73
CA ALA A 165 -12.38 -0.89 13.07
C ALA A 165 -12.32 0.64 13.11
N ASP A 166 -11.75 1.28 12.07
CA ASP A 166 -11.69 2.74 11.99
C ASP A 166 -13.07 3.36 11.74
N LEU A 167 -13.93 2.71 10.95
CA LEU A 167 -15.31 3.14 10.74
C LEU A 167 -16.13 3.05 12.01
N GLU A 168 -15.99 1.95 12.75
CA GLU A 168 -16.64 1.78 14.05
C GLU A 168 -16.18 2.84 15.06
N ALA A 169 -14.87 3.10 15.13
CA ALA A 169 -14.33 4.15 15.99
C ALA A 169 -14.87 5.54 15.61
N MET A 170 -14.99 5.86 14.32
CA MET A 170 -15.61 7.10 13.84
C MET A 170 -17.08 7.20 14.28
N TYR A 171 -17.85 6.12 14.10
CA TYR A 171 -19.26 6.09 14.50
C TYR A 171 -19.43 6.30 16.03
N GLN A 172 -18.57 5.67 16.84
CA GLN A 172 -18.59 5.86 18.30
C GLN A 172 -18.26 7.28 18.74
N LEU A 173 -17.38 7.97 17.98
CA LEU A 173 -16.96 9.34 18.28
C LEU A 173 -17.99 10.39 17.83
N TYR A 174 -18.59 10.21 16.66
CA TYR A 174 -19.38 11.24 16.01
C TYR A 174 -20.85 10.88 15.82
N GLY A 175 -21.25 9.62 16.02
CA GLY A 175 -22.63 9.15 15.82
C GLY A 175 -23.55 9.27 17.05
N LYS A 176 -23.11 9.86 18.19
CA LYS A 176 -23.86 9.91 19.44
C LYS A 176 -24.59 11.23 19.74
N GLU A 177 -24.65 12.17 18.80
CA GLU A 177 -25.17 13.52 19.12
C GLU A 177 -26.69 13.70 19.05
N ASP A 178 -27.54 12.72 18.75
CA ASP A 178 -28.96 12.96 18.51
C ASP A 178 -29.96 12.29 19.50
N THR A 179 -29.57 11.98 20.74
CA THR A 179 -30.53 11.37 21.70
C THR A 179 -30.89 12.20 22.93
N ASN A 180 -30.45 13.46 23.06
CA ASN A 180 -30.67 14.25 24.28
C ASN A 180 -31.56 15.52 24.11
N GLU A 181 -32.31 15.69 23.04
CA GLU A 181 -33.21 16.91 22.89
C GLU A 181 -34.72 16.63 22.94
N SER A 182 -35.20 15.55 23.56
CA SER A 182 -36.66 15.32 23.61
C SER A 182 -37.27 15.00 24.97
N GLU A 183 -36.63 15.34 26.11
CA GLU A 183 -37.24 15.12 27.45
C GLU A 183 -37.37 16.36 28.35
N ASP A 184 -37.37 17.59 27.85
CA ASP A 184 -37.73 18.75 28.68
C ASP A 184 -38.73 19.65 27.98
N LYS A 185 -39.99 19.19 27.85
CA LYS A 185 -41.20 20.04 27.72
C LYS A 185 -42.44 19.25 28.13
N VAL A 186 -42.73 19.21 29.40
CA VAL A 186 -44.12 19.18 29.93
C VAL A 186 -44.19 20.12 31.10
#